data_036783e155e525fbfa730ff9a4ac2a84
#
_entry.id   036783e155e525fbfa730ff9a4ac2a84
#
_cell.length_a   1.000
_cell.length_b   1.000
_cell.length_c   1.000
_cell.angle_alpha   90.00
_cell.angle_beta   90.00
_cell.angle_gamma   90.00
#
_symmetry.space_group_name_H-M   'P 1'
#
loop_
_entity.id
_entity.type
_entity.pdbx_description
1 polymer ?
#
loop_
_entity_poly.entity_id
_entity_poly.type
_entity_poly.pdbx_seq_one_letter_code
_entity_poly.pdbx_strand_id
1 'polypeptide(L)'
;MTPRSIVFQRLARQSVRFPDLAIESKGHETKALDERDRAFARALELGTIARWRSLQHLLESCLKRSWGNIDPAVRGVLLAGAAQILLMEAVPDHAAVDEAVNWTKKRSNAGAGGFVNGVLRSIIRLRGERLDRNDERAREWWLHRDIFPLENGEAWVLTKAVFPEEPTVRLGVQASLGDDLILSWIGTVGWETTLVRAAHCLSRAPINVIEKDGTNAVWEGSHRALAEHLREDDRRRIQDRVSAMSVNLTGGLTPEVIVDFCAGRGTKTHQLHRLHPNSRILASDPHDGRRAELHEAFDHVENVEIVEPRRFGDVLGKVDLLVLDVPCSNSGVLPRRSQARYRFNTERLKSLVALQKTIVEESLPLLREGAHVLYATCSLEKAENEKQVDWITRRFDAEVVRSRAIEPAGLPGDEPSTYTDGGFHALLTRDSARLRDDDFSLHSNESNSSHENPENSKA
;
A
#
# COMPACT_ATOMS: atom_id res chain seq x y z
N MET A 1 -24.79 -15.06 -5.96
CA MET A 1 -23.71 -15.23 -4.97
C MET A 1 -23.86 -14.06 -4.00
N THR A 2 -23.85 -14.28 -2.65
CA THR A 2 -24.01 -13.19 -1.69
C THR A 2 -22.68 -12.45 -1.51
N PRO A 3 -22.69 -11.15 -1.09
CA PRO A 3 -21.44 -10.40 -0.85
C PRO A 3 -20.54 -11.10 0.16
N ARG A 4 -21.10 -11.68 1.23
CA ARG A 4 -20.33 -12.48 2.20
C ARG A 4 -19.69 -13.71 1.57
N SER A 5 -20.40 -14.43 0.70
CA SER A 5 -19.88 -15.65 0.07
C SER A 5 -18.68 -15.35 -0.83
N ILE A 6 -18.65 -14.20 -1.50
CA ILE A 6 -17.51 -13.73 -2.30
C ILE A 6 -16.31 -13.47 -1.39
N VAL A 7 -16.52 -12.74 -0.29
CA VAL A 7 -15.45 -12.41 0.65
C VAL A 7 -14.89 -13.67 1.32
N PHE A 8 -15.73 -14.62 1.73
CA PHE A 8 -15.27 -15.90 2.31
C PHE A 8 -14.33 -16.65 1.35
N GLN A 9 -14.67 -16.72 0.07
CA GLN A 9 -13.82 -17.36 -0.94
C GLN A 9 -12.50 -16.62 -1.15
N ARG A 10 -12.52 -15.30 -1.21
CA ARG A 10 -11.32 -14.47 -1.35
C ARG A 10 -10.40 -14.64 -0.15
N LEU A 11 -10.92 -14.52 1.06
CA LEU A 11 -10.14 -14.70 2.29
C LEU A 11 -9.61 -16.12 2.45
N ALA A 12 -10.34 -17.14 1.96
CA ALA A 12 -9.83 -18.50 1.91
C ALA A 12 -8.55 -18.60 1.05
N ARG A 13 -8.55 -18.01 -0.15
CA ARG A 13 -7.36 -17.92 -1.00
C ARG A 13 -6.23 -17.14 -0.33
N GLN A 14 -6.57 -16.01 0.32
CA GLN A 14 -5.59 -15.19 1.05
C GLN A 14 -4.98 -15.94 2.25
N SER A 15 -5.73 -16.81 2.92
CA SER A 15 -5.25 -17.57 4.07
C SER A 15 -4.14 -18.58 3.75
N VAL A 16 -4.00 -18.95 2.49
CA VAL A 16 -2.89 -19.78 2.00
C VAL A 16 -1.68 -18.91 1.63
N ARG A 17 -1.92 -17.65 1.23
CA ARG A 17 -0.88 -16.71 0.79
C ARG A 17 -0.25 -15.90 1.92
N PHE A 18 -0.89 -15.83 3.09
CA PHE A 18 -0.35 -15.03 4.20
C PHE A 18 1.12 -15.37 4.45
N PRO A 19 2.02 -14.39 4.58
CA PRO A 19 1.80 -12.94 4.72
C PRO A 19 1.63 -12.15 3.40
N ASP A 20 1.71 -12.77 2.23
CA ASP A 20 1.63 -12.12 0.91
C ASP A 20 0.19 -11.88 0.45
N LEU A 21 -0.57 -11.13 1.26
CA LEU A 21 -1.95 -10.80 0.96
C LEU A 21 -2.08 -9.87 -0.26
N ALA A 22 -3.18 -10.00 -1.00
CA ALA A 22 -3.53 -9.14 -2.12
C ALA A 22 -4.99 -8.68 -2.01
N ILE A 23 -5.28 -7.44 -2.41
CA ILE A 23 -6.64 -6.92 -2.48
C ILE A 23 -7.14 -7.13 -3.90
N GLU A 24 -8.16 -7.96 -4.06
CA GLU A 24 -8.79 -8.25 -5.35
C GLU A 24 -9.83 -7.16 -5.69
N SER A 25 -9.38 -6.03 -6.28
CA SER A 25 -10.24 -4.88 -6.53
C SER A 25 -11.22 -5.03 -7.69
N LYS A 26 -10.94 -5.89 -8.67
CA LYS A 26 -11.75 -6.06 -9.90
C LYS A 26 -11.96 -7.56 -10.18
N GLY A 27 -12.92 -8.20 -9.50
CA GLY A 27 -13.35 -9.57 -9.85
C GLY A 27 -14.65 -9.56 -10.64
N HIS A 28 -14.81 -10.44 -11.63
CA HIS A 28 -16.11 -10.67 -12.30
C HIS A 28 -17.23 -11.00 -11.30
N GLU A 29 -16.86 -11.58 -10.16
CA GLU A 29 -17.75 -12.00 -9.07
C GLU A 29 -18.53 -10.83 -8.45
N THR A 30 -17.94 -9.61 -8.39
CA THR A 30 -18.57 -8.44 -7.81
C THR A 30 -19.39 -7.62 -8.81
N LYS A 31 -19.28 -7.90 -10.12
CA LYS A 31 -20.03 -7.15 -11.15
C LYS A 31 -21.55 -7.36 -11.04
N ALA A 32 -21.98 -8.54 -10.58
CA ALA A 32 -23.40 -8.88 -10.40
C ALA A 32 -24.02 -8.33 -9.09
N LEU A 33 -23.22 -7.72 -8.21
CA LEU A 33 -23.69 -7.11 -6.98
C LEU A 33 -24.21 -5.69 -7.24
N ASP A 34 -25.25 -5.29 -6.51
CA ASP A 34 -25.63 -3.89 -6.45
C ASP A 34 -24.56 -3.04 -5.73
N GLU A 35 -24.73 -1.72 -5.72
CA GLU A 35 -23.75 -0.80 -5.16
C GLU A 35 -23.54 -1.00 -3.65
N ARG A 36 -24.63 -1.23 -2.91
CA ARG A 36 -24.62 -1.44 -1.45
C ARG A 36 -23.88 -2.74 -1.09
N ASP A 37 -24.23 -3.82 -1.76
CA ASP A 37 -23.63 -5.14 -1.56
C ASP A 37 -22.14 -5.14 -1.93
N ARG A 38 -21.76 -4.42 -2.98
CA ARG A 38 -20.38 -4.23 -3.39
C ARG A 38 -19.57 -3.44 -2.36
N ALA A 39 -20.16 -2.35 -1.83
CA ALA A 39 -19.54 -1.56 -0.76
C ALA A 39 -19.36 -2.39 0.52
N PHE A 40 -20.36 -3.18 0.90
CA PHE A 40 -20.28 -4.09 2.04
C PHE A 40 -19.19 -5.15 1.84
N ALA A 41 -19.16 -5.83 0.71
CA ALA A 41 -18.12 -6.82 0.41
C ALA A 41 -16.72 -6.21 0.49
N ARG A 42 -16.53 -5.02 -0.09
CA ARG A 42 -15.28 -4.28 -0.04
C ARG A 42 -14.87 -3.91 1.40
N ALA A 43 -15.80 -3.37 2.18
CA ALA A 43 -15.54 -3.00 3.58
C ALA A 43 -15.16 -4.22 4.43
N LEU A 44 -15.85 -5.34 4.27
CA LEU A 44 -15.56 -6.59 4.98
C LEU A 44 -14.19 -7.16 4.58
N GLU A 45 -13.87 -7.21 3.29
CA GLU A 45 -12.58 -7.70 2.80
C GLU A 45 -11.43 -6.84 3.32
N LEU A 46 -11.53 -5.51 3.13
CA LEU A 46 -10.49 -4.56 3.54
C LEU A 46 -10.29 -4.53 5.06
N GLY A 47 -11.37 -4.48 5.83
CA GLY A 47 -11.31 -4.51 7.29
C GLY A 47 -10.70 -5.80 7.82
N THR A 48 -11.03 -6.95 7.20
CA THR A 48 -10.43 -8.24 7.57
C THR A 48 -8.93 -8.25 7.25
N ILE A 49 -8.52 -7.79 6.06
CA ILE A 49 -7.10 -7.73 5.68
C ILE A 49 -6.34 -6.76 6.59
N ALA A 50 -6.90 -5.59 6.89
CA ALA A 50 -6.27 -4.60 7.77
C ALA A 50 -6.04 -5.12 9.19
N ARG A 51 -6.90 -6.00 9.67
CA ARG A 51 -6.89 -6.52 11.04
C ARG A 51 -6.56 -8.02 11.11
N TRP A 52 -6.00 -8.60 10.04
CA TRP A 52 -5.77 -10.05 9.91
C TRP A 52 -5.06 -10.64 11.12
N ARG A 53 -3.91 -10.08 11.50
CA ARG A 53 -3.10 -10.61 12.60
C ARG A 53 -3.83 -10.54 13.94
N SER A 54 -4.51 -9.42 14.23
CA SER A 54 -5.31 -9.27 15.43
C SER A 54 -6.48 -10.27 15.48
N LEU A 55 -7.22 -10.39 14.36
CA LEU A 55 -8.36 -11.32 14.26
C LEU A 55 -7.91 -12.77 14.37
N GLN A 56 -6.82 -13.14 13.70
CA GLN A 56 -6.26 -14.49 13.79
C GLN A 56 -5.85 -14.82 15.23
N HIS A 57 -5.16 -13.90 15.91
CA HIS A 57 -4.74 -14.08 17.30
C HIS A 57 -5.94 -14.31 18.25
N LEU A 58 -6.99 -13.50 18.11
CA LEU A 58 -8.22 -13.67 18.90
C LEU A 58 -8.92 -15.01 18.59
N LEU A 59 -8.98 -15.40 17.32
CA LEU A 59 -9.52 -16.69 16.93
C LEU A 59 -8.70 -17.84 17.52
N GLU A 60 -7.37 -17.79 17.45
CA GLU A 60 -6.46 -18.78 18.03
C GLU A 60 -6.67 -18.93 19.54
N SER A 61 -6.93 -17.84 20.28
CA SER A 61 -7.25 -17.89 21.71
C SER A 61 -8.56 -18.64 22.03
N CYS A 62 -9.43 -18.81 21.04
CA CYS A 62 -10.68 -19.57 21.14
C CYS A 62 -10.56 -21.02 20.63
N LEU A 63 -9.42 -21.42 20.09
CA LEU A 63 -9.21 -22.72 19.48
C LEU A 63 -8.54 -23.71 20.42
N LYS A 64 -8.88 -25.00 20.27
CA LYS A 64 -8.18 -26.14 20.91
C LYS A 64 -7.12 -26.81 20.02
N ARG A 65 -7.00 -26.36 18.78
CA ARG A 65 -6.08 -26.88 17.75
C ARG A 65 -5.35 -25.76 17.06
N SER A 66 -4.18 -26.05 16.50
CA SER A 66 -3.38 -25.08 15.76
C SER A 66 -4.15 -24.52 14.57
N TRP A 67 -3.98 -23.21 14.33
CA TRP A 67 -4.54 -22.49 13.16
C TRP A 67 -4.13 -23.16 11.84
N GLY A 68 -2.88 -23.58 11.71
CA GLY A 68 -2.36 -24.25 10.52
C GLY A 68 -3.12 -25.54 10.13
N ASN A 69 -3.74 -26.22 11.12
CA ASN A 69 -4.50 -27.45 10.93
C ASN A 69 -5.98 -27.20 10.55
N ILE A 70 -6.39 -25.94 10.35
CA ILE A 70 -7.74 -25.58 9.92
C ILE A 70 -7.75 -25.43 8.41
N ASP A 71 -8.78 -25.99 7.76
CA ASP A 71 -8.99 -25.84 6.31
C ASP A 71 -9.00 -24.36 5.90
N PRO A 72 -8.29 -23.97 4.82
CA PRO A 72 -8.23 -22.59 4.35
C PRO A 72 -9.59 -21.93 4.14
N ALA A 73 -10.59 -22.69 3.65
CA ALA A 73 -11.94 -22.15 3.47
C ALA A 73 -12.57 -21.80 4.83
N VAL A 74 -12.36 -22.64 5.84
CA VAL A 74 -12.84 -22.39 7.20
C VAL A 74 -12.09 -21.22 7.84
N ARG A 75 -10.77 -21.10 7.64
CA ARG A 75 -9.99 -19.93 8.10
C ARG A 75 -10.54 -18.63 7.54
N GLY A 76 -10.81 -18.57 6.23
CA GLY A 76 -11.38 -17.39 5.58
C GLY A 76 -12.75 -16.99 6.15
N VAL A 77 -13.61 -17.98 6.44
CA VAL A 77 -14.93 -17.76 7.06
C VAL A 77 -14.78 -17.26 8.49
N LEU A 78 -13.90 -17.86 9.29
CA LEU A 78 -13.67 -17.45 10.68
C LEU A 78 -13.14 -16.01 10.75
N LEU A 79 -12.17 -15.64 9.91
CA LEU A 79 -11.64 -14.28 9.83
C LEU A 79 -12.74 -13.27 9.48
N ALA A 80 -13.51 -13.54 8.42
CA ALA A 80 -14.62 -12.65 8.04
C ALA A 80 -15.73 -12.59 9.08
N GLY A 81 -16.04 -13.70 9.74
CA GLY A 81 -17.01 -13.75 10.83
C GLY A 81 -16.57 -12.91 12.03
N ALA A 82 -15.32 -13.09 12.46
CA ALA A 82 -14.73 -12.29 13.55
C ALA A 82 -14.66 -10.79 13.18
N ALA A 83 -14.29 -10.46 11.93
CA ALA A 83 -14.30 -9.07 11.45
C ALA A 83 -15.69 -8.44 11.51
N GLN A 84 -16.74 -9.15 11.11
CA GLN A 84 -18.11 -8.64 11.23
C GLN A 84 -18.50 -8.40 12.68
N ILE A 85 -18.18 -9.33 13.59
CA ILE A 85 -18.52 -9.25 15.02
C ILE A 85 -17.79 -8.09 15.71
N LEU A 86 -16.51 -7.88 15.39
CA LEU A 86 -15.65 -6.95 16.14
C LEU A 86 -15.52 -5.57 15.50
N LEU A 87 -15.68 -5.46 14.16
CA LEU A 87 -15.38 -4.25 13.40
C LEU A 87 -16.60 -3.63 12.71
N MET A 88 -17.71 -4.35 12.56
CA MET A 88 -18.85 -3.89 11.74
C MET A 88 -20.13 -3.77 12.60
N GLU A 89 -20.33 -2.63 13.23
CA GLU A 89 -21.45 -2.38 14.15
C GLU A 89 -22.84 -2.60 13.53
N ALA A 90 -23.00 -2.26 12.26
CA ALA A 90 -24.27 -2.42 11.54
C ALA A 90 -24.63 -3.89 11.25
N VAL A 91 -23.74 -4.85 11.55
CA VAL A 91 -23.97 -6.28 11.32
C VAL A 91 -24.37 -6.96 12.63
N PRO A 92 -25.61 -7.46 12.76
CA PRO A 92 -26.00 -8.23 13.94
C PRO A 92 -25.15 -9.51 14.07
N ASP A 93 -24.74 -9.85 15.30
CA ASP A 93 -23.92 -11.03 15.59
C ASP A 93 -24.51 -12.32 15.03
N HIS A 94 -25.83 -12.51 15.19
CA HIS A 94 -26.50 -13.70 14.68
C HIS A 94 -26.38 -13.81 13.15
N ALA A 95 -26.50 -12.70 12.42
CA ALA A 95 -26.38 -12.70 10.96
C ALA A 95 -24.95 -13.05 10.50
N ALA A 96 -23.92 -12.55 11.21
CA ALA A 96 -22.52 -12.91 10.93
C ALA A 96 -22.29 -14.41 11.16
N VAL A 97 -22.81 -14.98 12.25
CA VAL A 97 -22.65 -16.40 12.59
C VAL A 97 -23.43 -17.29 11.63
N ASP A 98 -24.71 -17.00 11.40
CA ASP A 98 -25.59 -17.85 10.59
C ASP A 98 -25.12 -17.96 9.13
N GLU A 99 -24.72 -16.86 8.52
CA GLU A 99 -24.17 -16.84 7.16
C GLU A 99 -22.86 -17.62 7.07
N ALA A 100 -21.97 -17.47 8.04
CA ALA A 100 -20.72 -18.21 8.11
C ALA A 100 -20.96 -19.73 8.24
N VAL A 101 -21.86 -20.12 9.13
CA VAL A 101 -22.26 -21.53 9.36
C VAL A 101 -22.89 -22.13 8.12
N ASN A 102 -23.85 -21.43 7.51
CA ASN A 102 -24.60 -21.90 6.33
C ASN A 102 -23.66 -22.08 5.13
N TRP A 103 -22.76 -21.13 4.90
CA TRP A 103 -21.77 -21.23 3.83
C TRP A 103 -20.82 -22.42 4.05
N THR A 104 -20.36 -22.62 5.29
CA THR A 104 -19.44 -23.72 5.63
C THR A 104 -20.12 -25.08 5.46
N LYS A 105 -21.38 -25.24 5.91
CA LYS A 105 -22.15 -26.48 5.74
C LYS A 105 -22.30 -26.86 4.27
N LYS A 106 -22.55 -25.88 3.40
CA LYS A 106 -22.71 -26.10 1.94
C LYS A 106 -21.41 -26.48 1.25
N ARG A 107 -20.27 -26.03 1.77
CA ARG A 107 -18.96 -26.23 1.14
C ARG A 107 -18.15 -27.40 1.72
N SER A 108 -18.43 -27.79 2.95
CA SER A 108 -17.73 -28.84 3.65
C SER A 108 -18.72 -29.87 4.22
N ASN A 109 -19.10 -29.75 5.48
CA ASN A 109 -20.05 -30.64 6.13
C ASN A 109 -20.67 -29.99 7.39
N ALA A 110 -21.64 -30.68 8.00
CA ALA A 110 -22.33 -30.21 9.19
C ALA A 110 -21.39 -30.01 10.40
N GLY A 111 -20.37 -30.88 10.54
CA GLY A 111 -19.38 -30.80 11.62
C GLY A 111 -18.52 -29.54 11.52
N ALA A 112 -18.09 -29.19 10.31
CA ALA A 112 -17.35 -27.93 10.06
C ALA A 112 -18.23 -26.70 10.35
N GLY A 113 -19.51 -26.74 10.00
CA GLY A 113 -20.46 -25.69 10.35
C GLY A 113 -20.64 -25.56 11.86
N GLY A 114 -20.74 -26.67 12.58
CA GLY A 114 -20.81 -26.68 14.06
C GLY A 114 -19.54 -26.10 14.71
N PHE A 115 -18.36 -26.41 14.15
CA PHE A 115 -17.08 -25.85 14.58
C PHE A 115 -17.04 -24.32 14.40
N VAL A 116 -17.39 -23.81 13.21
CA VAL A 116 -17.47 -22.36 12.93
C VAL A 116 -18.42 -21.67 13.90
N ASN A 117 -19.60 -22.24 14.14
CA ASN A 117 -20.55 -21.68 15.12
C ASN A 117 -19.93 -21.59 16.52
N GLY A 118 -19.29 -22.66 17.00
CA GLY A 118 -18.65 -22.70 18.32
C GLY A 118 -17.58 -21.62 18.49
N VAL A 119 -16.70 -21.46 17.48
CA VAL A 119 -15.60 -20.49 17.51
C VAL A 119 -16.14 -19.05 17.46
N LEU A 120 -17.05 -18.72 16.53
CA LEU A 120 -17.59 -17.36 16.42
C LEU A 120 -18.43 -16.95 17.65
N ARG A 121 -19.17 -17.90 18.25
CA ARG A 121 -19.84 -17.64 19.53
C ARG A 121 -18.84 -17.42 20.67
N SER A 122 -17.64 -18.00 20.60
CA SER A 122 -16.57 -17.73 21.57
C SER A 122 -15.99 -16.32 21.38
N ILE A 123 -15.86 -15.82 20.16
CA ILE A 123 -15.50 -14.42 19.89
C ILE A 123 -16.55 -13.46 20.45
N ILE A 124 -17.85 -13.75 20.27
CA ILE A 124 -18.93 -12.93 20.86
C ILE A 124 -18.80 -12.88 22.38
N ARG A 125 -18.54 -14.02 23.05
CA ARG A 125 -18.35 -14.07 24.51
C ARG A 125 -17.04 -13.42 24.98
N LEU A 126 -16.01 -13.41 24.12
CA LEU A 126 -14.74 -12.76 24.42
C LEU A 126 -14.86 -11.23 24.36
N ARG A 127 -15.72 -10.71 23.49
CA ARG A 127 -16.02 -9.29 23.37
C ARG A 127 -16.85 -8.84 24.57
N GLY A 128 -16.26 -8.05 25.46
CA GLY A 128 -16.91 -7.48 26.64
C GLY A 128 -17.51 -6.09 26.40
N GLU A 129 -17.26 -5.17 27.31
CA GLU A 129 -17.73 -3.79 27.21
C GLU A 129 -16.99 -2.99 26.13
N ARG A 130 -17.62 -1.92 25.65
CA ARG A 130 -17.02 -0.98 24.71
C ARG A 130 -16.59 0.27 25.46
N LEU A 131 -15.34 0.68 25.30
CA LEU A 131 -14.78 1.90 25.84
C LEU A 131 -14.96 3.04 24.85
N ASP A 132 -15.34 4.20 25.36
CA ASP A 132 -15.32 5.46 24.59
C ASP A 132 -13.89 5.87 24.28
N ARG A 133 -13.68 6.63 23.20
CA ARG A 133 -12.38 7.13 22.75
C ARG A 133 -11.66 8.01 23.78
N ASN A 134 -12.39 8.59 24.75
CA ASN A 134 -11.82 9.41 25.83
C ASN A 134 -11.40 8.58 27.06
N ASP A 135 -11.77 7.28 27.11
CA ASP A 135 -11.31 6.39 28.18
C ASP A 135 -9.79 6.21 28.08
N GLU A 136 -9.10 6.30 29.20
CA GLU A 136 -7.65 6.18 29.27
C GLU A 136 -7.16 4.82 28.75
N ARG A 137 -7.86 3.73 29.06
CA ARG A 137 -7.55 2.38 28.58
C ARG A 137 -7.69 2.26 27.06
N ALA A 138 -8.67 2.94 26.46
CA ALA A 138 -8.84 2.97 25.02
C ALA A 138 -7.71 3.76 24.36
N ARG A 139 -7.25 4.85 24.99
CA ARG A 139 -6.14 5.70 24.49
C ARG A 139 -4.79 5.04 24.66
N GLU A 140 -4.58 4.29 25.73
CA GLU A 140 -3.34 3.57 26.07
C GLU A 140 -3.48 2.05 25.86
N TRP A 141 -4.25 1.64 24.83
CA TRP A 141 -4.58 0.26 24.53
C TRP A 141 -3.36 -0.70 24.51
N TRP A 142 -2.19 -0.19 24.13
CA TRP A 142 -0.95 -0.97 24.04
C TRP A 142 -0.38 -1.41 25.40
N LEU A 143 -0.82 -0.80 26.49
CA LEU A 143 -0.43 -1.19 27.85
C LEU A 143 -1.25 -2.40 28.35
N HIS A 144 -2.40 -2.67 27.75
CA HIS A 144 -3.39 -3.62 28.23
C HIS A 144 -3.49 -4.87 27.35
N ARG A 145 -3.52 -6.05 27.99
CA ARG A 145 -3.60 -7.34 27.31
C ARG A 145 -5.03 -7.79 26.98
N ASP A 146 -6.01 -7.04 27.40
CA ASP A 146 -7.45 -7.26 27.22
C ASP A 146 -8.13 -6.15 26.40
N ILE A 147 -7.39 -5.23 25.81
CA ILE A 147 -7.94 -4.15 25.00
C ILE A 147 -7.72 -4.42 23.51
N PHE A 148 -8.82 -4.44 22.74
CA PHE A 148 -8.81 -4.51 21.28
C PHE A 148 -9.19 -3.14 20.70
N PRO A 149 -8.22 -2.36 20.17
CA PRO A 149 -8.45 -1.01 19.65
C PRO A 149 -9.20 -1.01 18.34
N LEU A 150 -10.06 0.01 18.13
CA LEU A 150 -10.86 0.23 16.92
C LEU A 150 -10.37 1.44 16.11
N GLU A 151 -10.82 1.55 14.86
CA GLU A 151 -10.41 2.63 13.93
C GLU A 151 -10.95 4.02 14.29
N ASN A 152 -11.96 4.08 15.12
CA ASN A 152 -12.60 5.33 15.59
C ASN A 152 -12.12 5.80 16.97
N GLY A 153 -11.05 5.20 17.48
CA GLY A 153 -10.45 5.53 18.78
C GLY A 153 -11.13 4.85 19.98
N GLU A 154 -12.27 4.19 19.78
CA GLU A 154 -12.89 3.34 20.78
C GLU A 154 -12.17 1.99 20.90
N ALA A 155 -12.54 1.18 21.88
CA ALA A 155 -11.95 -0.14 22.05
C ALA A 155 -12.95 -1.14 22.66
N TRP A 156 -12.75 -2.43 22.39
CA TRP A 156 -13.39 -3.49 23.13
C TRP A 156 -12.51 -3.92 24.30
N VAL A 157 -13.06 -3.99 25.51
CA VAL A 157 -12.49 -4.73 26.62
C VAL A 157 -12.84 -6.20 26.41
N LEU A 158 -11.83 -7.04 26.33
CA LEU A 158 -12.01 -8.48 26.21
C LEU A 158 -12.23 -9.09 27.61
N THR A 159 -13.05 -10.11 27.69
CA THR A 159 -13.32 -10.79 28.98
C THR A 159 -12.11 -11.56 29.54
N LYS A 160 -11.01 -11.60 28.81
CA LYS A 160 -9.74 -12.23 29.18
C LYS A 160 -8.55 -11.45 28.61
N ALA A 161 -7.44 -11.44 29.34
CA ALA A 161 -6.15 -10.91 28.88
C ALA A 161 -5.51 -11.89 27.90
N VAL A 162 -5.86 -11.78 26.61
CA VAL A 162 -5.41 -12.72 25.55
C VAL A 162 -4.20 -12.23 24.76
N PHE A 163 -3.94 -10.92 24.72
CA PHE A 163 -2.79 -10.39 23.99
C PHE A 163 -1.45 -10.73 24.67
N PRO A 164 -0.34 -10.81 23.89
CA PRO A 164 0.96 -11.22 24.40
C PRO A 164 1.46 -10.40 25.60
N GLU A 165 2.27 -11.02 26.45
CA GLU A 165 2.92 -10.32 27.60
C GLU A 165 4.01 -9.37 27.13
N GLU A 166 4.80 -9.80 26.18
CA GLU A 166 5.90 -9.01 25.63
C GLU A 166 5.36 -7.78 24.88
N PRO A 167 5.74 -6.54 25.26
CA PRO A 167 5.15 -5.30 24.75
C PRO A 167 5.29 -5.12 23.24
N THR A 168 6.44 -5.48 22.65
CA THR A 168 6.71 -5.34 21.22
C THR A 168 5.81 -6.24 20.39
N VAL A 169 5.70 -7.53 20.79
CA VAL A 169 4.82 -8.51 20.12
C VAL A 169 3.36 -8.09 20.32
N ARG A 170 2.99 -7.65 21.54
CA ARG A 170 1.64 -7.15 21.83
C ARG A 170 1.26 -6.00 20.92
N LEU A 171 2.14 -4.99 20.80
CA LEU A 171 1.93 -3.85 19.91
C LEU A 171 1.67 -4.31 18.46
N GLY A 172 2.52 -5.20 17.95
CA GLY A 172 2.37 -5.75 16.59
C GLY A 172 1.05 -6.50 16.40
N VAL A 173 0.63 -7.32 17.38
CA VAL A 173 -0.64 -8.06 17.31
C VAL A 173 -1.85 -7.11 17.41
N GLN A 174 -1.88 -6.19 18.35
CA GLN A 174 -3.00 -5.27 18.55
C GLN A 174 -3.15 -4.28 17.39
N ALA A 175 -2.04 -3.73 16.87
CA ALA A 175 -2.03 -2.84 15.69
C ALA A 175 -2.14 -3.61 14.36
N SER A 176 -2.10 -4.94 14.39
CA SER A 176 -2.12 -5.80 13.20
C SER A 176 -0.97 -5.51 12.23
N LEU A 177 0.25 -5.48 12.73
CA LEU A 177 1.51 -5.21 12.00
C LEU A 177 2.47 -6.40 12.13
N GLY A 178 3.36 -6.60 11.16
CA GLY A 178 4.43 -7.61 11.24
C GLY A 178 5.46 -7.26 12.32
N ASP A 179 6.04 -8.29 12.97
CA ASP A 179 7.04 -8.09 14.02
C ASP A 179 8.30 -7.42 13.47
N ASP A 180 8.76 -7.82 12.29
CA ASP A 180 9.94 -7.23 11.64
C ASP A 180 9.77 -5.72 11.40
N LEU A 181 8.56 -5.26 11.06
CA LEU A 181 8.27 -3.85 10.88
C LEU A 181 8.35 -3.08 12.21
N ILE A 182 7.73 -3.61 13.27
CA ILE A 182 7.78 -3.01 14.62
C ILE A 182 9.22 -2.92 15.10
N LEU A 183 10.00 -4.00 14.96
CA LEU A 183 11.41 -4.03 15.36
C LEU A 183 12.28 -3.07 14.55
N SER A 184 12.03 -2.96 13.23
CA SER A 184 12.69 -1.97 12.36
C SER A 184 12.44 -0.54 12.83
N TRP A 185 11.19 -0.21 13.14
CA TRP A 185 10.84 1.12 13.62
C TRP A 185 11.42 1.41 15.01
N ILE A 186 11.32 0.49 15.97
CA ILE A 186 11.95 0.65 17.28
C ILE A 186 13.46 0.92 17.15
N GLY A 187 14.14 0.16 16.30
CA GLY A 187 15.57 0.32 16.06
C GLY A 187 15.98 1.60 15.36
N THR A 188 15.06 2.25 14.61
CA THR A 188 15.37 3.45 13.81
C THR A 188 14.86 4.75 14.43
N VAL A 189 13.70 4.74 15.09
CA VAL A 189 13.03 5.95 15.60
C VAL A 189 12.62 5.84 17.08
N GLY A 190 12.90 4.70 17.72
CA GLY A 190 12.57 4.47 19.14
C GLY A 190 11.12 4.07 19.38
N TRP A 191 10.82 3.75 20.64
CA TRP A 191 9.53 3.19 21.07
C TRP A 191 8.38 4.18 20.87
N GLU A 192 8.52 5.43 21.35
CA GLU A 192 7.45 6.43 21.33
C GLU A 192 6.96 6.74 19.91
N THR A 193 7.88 6.97 18.97
CA THR A 193 7.52 7.19 17.56
C THR A 193 6.89 5.93 16.93
N THR A 194 7.37 4.75 17.31
CA THR A 194 6.80 3.48 16.86
C THR A 194 5.37 3.31 17.34
N LEU A 195 5.04 3.68 18.57
CA LEU A 195 3.67 3.68 19.09
C LEU A 195 2.75 4.57 18.25
N VAL A 196 3.18 5.79 17.95
CA VAL A 196 2.42 6.74 17.13
C VAL A 196 2.18 6.16 15.73
N ARG A 197 3.21 5.62 15.08
CA ARG A 197 3.10 4.98 13.77
C ARG A 197 2.14 3.76 13.80
N ALA A 198 2.23 2.94 14.84
CA ALA A 198 1.37 1.77 15.00
C ALA A 198 -0.09 2.16 15.24
N ALA A 199 -0.34 3.19 16.07
CA ALA A 199 -1.66 3.74 16.28
C ALA A 199 -2.23 4.36 14.99
N HIS A 200 -1.44 5.16 14.26
CA HIS A 200 -1.84 5.69 12.95
C HIS A 200 -2.26 4.57 11.98
N CYS A 201 -1.60 3.41 12.01
CA CYS A 201 -1.98 2.29 11.16
C CYS A 201 -3.38 1.74 11.46
N LEU A 202 -3.97 2.01 12.61
CA LEU A 202 -5.36 1.66 12.93
C LEU A 202 -6.37 2.65 12.36
N SER A 203 -5.95 3.88 12.04
CA SER A 203 -6.83 4.94 11.54
C SER A 203 -7.40 4.60 10.17
N ARG A 204 -8.58 5.12 9.89
CA ARG A 204 -9.19 5.04 8.57
C ARG A 204 -8.67 6.17 7.69
N ALA A 205 -7.95 5.82 6.62
CA ALA A 205 -7.47 6.80 5.66
C ALA A 205 -8.64 7.47 4.92
N PRO A 206 -8.76 8.81 4.93
CA PRO A 206 -9.80 9.53 4.21
C PRO A 206 -9.55 9.50 2.70
N ILE A 207 -10.59 9.73 1.92
CA ILE A 207 -10.45 10.01 0.49
C ILE A 207 -10.08 11.48 0.34
N ASN A 208 -8.93 11.76 -0.26
CA ASN A 208 -8.53 13.12 -0.57
C ASN A 208 -8.82 13.42 -2.05
N VAL A 209 -9.44 14.55 -2.31
CA VAL A 209 -9.71 15.08 -3.63
C VAL A 209 -8.90 16.34 -3.85
N ILE A 210 -8.17 16.40 -4.94
CA ILE A 210 -7.60 17.65 -5.42
C ILE A 210 -8.67 18.32 -6.25
N GLU A 211 -9.09 19.52 -5.83
CA GLU A 211 -10.09 20.34 -6.49
C GLU A 211 -9.52 21.06 -7.72
N LYS A 212 -10.39 21.66 -8.51
CA LYS A 212 -10.04 22.39 -9.74
C LYS A 212 -9.04 23.54 -9.55
N ASP A 213 -8.99 24.12 -8.36
CA ASP A 213 -8.05 25.19 -7.99
C ASP A 213 -6.75 24.66 -7.39
N GLY A 214 -6.58 23.32 -7.31
CA GLY A 214 -5.41 22.65 -6.75
C GLY A 214 -5.47 22.44 -5.24
N THR A 215 -6.52 22.88 -4.55
CA THR A 215 -6.68 22.63 -3.11
C THR A 215 -6.93 21.15 -2.84
N ASN A 216 -6.45 20.67 -1.70
CA ASN A 216 -6.67 19.29 -1.25
C ASN A 216 -7.78 19.28 -0.20
N ALA A 217 -8.88 18.60 -0.48
CA ALA A 217 -10.03 18.47 0.41
C ALA A 217 -10.27 16.99 0.80
N VAL A 218 -10.78 16.77 2.01
CA VAL A 218 -11.28 15.47 2.42
C VAL A 218 -12.69 15.29 1.87
N TRP A 219 -12.94 14.15 1.23
CA TRP A 219 -14.24 13.82 0.69
C TRP A 219 -15.13 13.15 1.75
N GLU A 220 -16.27 13.76 2.03
CA GLU A 220 -17.23 13.25 3.02
C GLU A 220 -18.48 12.60 2.40
N GLY A 221 -18.62 12.69 1.09
CA GLY A 221 -19.79 12.17 0.36
C GLY A 221 -19.71 10.66 0.06
N SER A 222 -20.78 10.13 -0.56
CA SER A 222 -20.81 8.76 -1.05
C SER A 222 -19.84 8.54 -2.22
N HIS A 223 -19.50 7.29 -2.51
CA HIS A 223 -18.66 6.96 -3.70
C HIS A 223 -19.34 7.35 -5.01
N ARG A 224 -20.69 7.30 -5.06
CA ARG A 224 -21.45 7.73 -6.24
C ARG A 224 -21.33 9.24 -6.43
N ALA A 225 -21.56 10.02 -5.38
CA ALA A 225 -21.41 11.46 -5.41
C ALA A 225 -19.95 11.87 -5.76
N LEU A 226 -18.94 11.11 -5.26
CA LEU A 226 -17.55 11.31 -5.65
C LEU A 226 -17.34 11.11 -7.15
N ALA A 227 -17.90 10.03 -7.70
CA ALA A 227 -17.76 9.77 -9.13
C ALA A 227 -18.46 10.83 -10.01
N GLU A 228 -19.58 11.38 -9.54
CA GLU A 228 -20.27 12.50 -10.19
C GLU A 228 -19.41 13.77 -10.10
N HIS A 229 -18.93 14.12 -8.91
CA HIS A 229 -18.06 15.27 -8.66
C HIS A 229 -16.78 15.27 -9.52
N LEU A 230 -16.14 14.11 -9.68
CA LEU A 230 -14.93 13.98 -10.51
C LEU A 230 -15.23 14.12 -12.02
N ARG A 231 -16.45 13.78 -12.48
CA ARG A 231 -16.83 13.92 -13.89
C ARG A 231 -17.19 15.36 -14.28
N GLU A 232 -17.61 16.19 -13.33
CA GLU A 232 -17.98 17.59 -13.59
C GLU A 232 -16.80 18.45 -14.03
N ASP A 233 -15.58 18.10 -13.62
CA ASP A 233 -14.37 18.84 -13.96
C ASP A 233 -13.19 17.89 -13.98
N ASP A 234 -12.57 17.71 -15.12
CA ASP A 234 -11.43 16.82 -15.36
C ASP A 234 -10.16 17.22 -14.60
N ARG A 235 -10.11 18.43 -14.05
CA ARG A 235 -9.05 18.91 -13.16
C ARG A 235 -9.13 18.31 -11.78
N ARG A 236 -10.28 17.77 -11.37
CA ARG A 236 -10.45 17.08 -10.08
C ARG A 236 -9.88 15.67 -10.15
N ARG A 237 -9.24 15.22 -9.07
CA ARG A 237 -8.69 13.86 -8.98
C ARG A 237 -8.59 13.38 -7.55
N ILE A 238 -8.62 12.08 -7.38
CA ILE A 238 -8.29 11.45 -6.09
C ILE A 238 -6.76 11.35 -5.98
N GLN A 239 -6.20 12.06 -5.02
CA GLN A 239 -4.77 12.00 -4.74
C GLN A 239 -4.51 12.33 -3.26
N ASP A 240 -3.71 11.53 -2.58
CA ASP A 240 -3.31 11.85 -1.22
C ASP A 240 -2.38 13.08 -1.16
N ARG A 241 -2.40 13.72 0.01
CA ARG A 241 -1.69 14.97 0.26
C ARG A 241 -0.19 14.84 0.02
N VAL A 242 0.43 13.75 0.51
CA VAL A 242 1.89 13.56 0.43
C VAL A 242 2.33 13.27 -1.00
N SER A 243 1.55 12.46 -1.74
CA SER A 243 1.78 12.24 -3.17
C SER A 243 1.70 13.55 -3.96
N ALA A 244 0.71 14.40 -3.67
CA ALA A 244 0.60 15.72 -4.31
C ALA A 244 1.78 16.64 -3.97
N MET A 245 2.22 16.65 -2.70
CA MET A 245 3.36 17.46 -2.25
C MET A 245 4.66 17.10 -2.98
N SER A 246 4.88 15.84 -3.33
CA SER A 246 6.09 15.43 -4.05
C SER A 246 6.20 16.12 -5.42
N VAL A 247 5.12 16.10 -6.20
CA VAL A 247 5.11 16.74 -7.53
C VAL A 247 5.15 18.27 -7.42
N ASN A 248 4.54 18.87 -6.39
CA ASN A 248 4.59 20.32 -6.17
C ASN A 248 6.01 20.87 -5.99
N LEU A 249 7.00 20.03 -5.61
CA LEU A 249 8.41 20.44 -5.59
C LEU A 249 8.93 20.91 -6.96
N THR A 250 8.31 20.43 -8.03
CA THR A 250 8.71 20.77 -9.41
C THR A 250 8.08 22.06 -9.94
N GLY A 251 7.18 22.69 -9.18
CA GLY A 251 6.36 23.83 -9.64
C GLY A 251 7.12 25.09 -10.04
N GLY A 252 8.39 25.24 -9.60
CA GLY A 252 9.27 26.34 -10.02
C GLY A 252 10.11 26.04 -11.27
N LEU A 253 10.00 24.82 -11.81
CA LEU A 253 10.75 24.38 -13.00
C LEU A 253 9.93 24.65 -14.28
N THR A 254 10.64 24.77 -15.40
CA THR A 254 10.05 24.91 -16.74
C THR A 254 10.62 23.84 -17.68
N PRO A 255 10.37 22.54 -17.39
CA PRO A 255 10.91 21.47 -18.22
C PRO A 255 10.25 21.42 -19.59
N GLU A 256 11.01 21.16 -20.65
CA GLU A 256 10.47 20.86 -21.98
C GLU A 256 10.07 19.39 -22.10
N VAL A 257 10.90 18.49 -21.56
CA VAL A 257 10.68 17.04 -21.59
C VAL A 257 10.67 16.48 -20.17
N ILE A 258 9.57 15.80 -19.80
CA ILE A 258 9.41 15.10 -18.51
C ILE A 258 9.30 13.61 -18.80
N VAL A 259 9.97 12.79 -17.98
CA VAL A 259 9.76 11.34 -17.96
C VAL A 259 9.23 10.94 -16.58
N ASP A 260 8.03 10.36 -16.52
CA ASP A 260 7.48 9.65 -15.36
C ASP A 260 7.77 8.16 -15.53
N PHE A 261 8.92 7.72 -14.98
CA PHE A 261 9.49 6.40 -15.24
C PHE A 261 8.76 5.25 -14.54
N CYS A 262 8.07 5.54 -13.43
CA CYS A 262 7.29 4.58 -12.64
C CYS A 262 5.86 5.08 -12.46
N ALA A 263 5.20 5.45 -13.55
CA ALA A 263 3.94 6.21 -13.56
C ALA A 263 2.76 5.51 -12.85
N GLY A 264 2.83 4.18 -12.68
CA GLY A 264 1.77 3.43 -12.03
C GLY A 264 0.45 3.52 -12.79
N ARG A 265 -0.54 4.18 -12.19
CA ARG A 265 -1.86 4.44 -12.80
C ARG A 265 -2.01 5.90 -13.26
N GLY A 266 -0.93 6.66 -13.28
CA GLY A 266 -0.90 8.02 -13.81
C GLY A 266 -1.32 9.13 -12.84
N THR A 267 -1.41 8.88 -11.54
CA THR A 267 -1.82 9.92 -10.57
C THR A 267 -0.85 11.10 -10.56
N LYS A 268 0.47 10.83 -10.53
CA LYS A 268 1.51 11.86 -10.62
C LYS A 268 1.63 12.43 -12.04
N THR A 269 1.52 11.58 -13.06
CA THR A 269 1.49 11.99 -14.47
C THR A 269 0.39 13.04 -14.72
N HIS A 270 -0.82 12.82 -14.19
CA HIS A 270 -1.92 13.76 -14.28
C HIS A 270 -1.58 15.10 -13.60
N GLN A 271 -0.94 15.08 -12.44
CA GLN A 271 -0.50 16.31 -11.77
C GLN A 271 0.62 17.02 -12.55
N LEU A 272 1.58 16.28 -13.10
CA LEU A 272 2.67 16.84 -13.94
C LEU A 272 2.10 17.53 -15.17
N HIS A 273 1.18 16.90 -15.88
CA HIS A 273 0.48 17.51 -17.03
C HIS A 273 -0.17 18.85 -16.67
N ARG A 274 -0.79 18.95 -15.49
CA ARG A 274 -1.42 20.18 -15.01
C ARG A 274 -0.42 21.26 -14.60
N LEU A 275 0.66 20.84 -13.95
CA LEU A 275 1.68 21.74 -13.43
C LEU A 275 2.60 22.27 -14.55
N HIS A 276 2.83 21.45 -15.57
CA HIS A 276 3.71 21.71 -16.71
C HIS A 276 2.98 21.51 -18.05
N PRO A 277 1.96 22.35 -18.38
CA PRO A 277 1.08 22.11 -19.51
C PRO A 277 1.78 22.20 -20.89
N ASN A 278 2.94 22.87 -20.96
CA ASN A 278 3.73 23.00 -22.17
C ASN A 278 4.80 21.94 -22.35
N SER A 279 4.96 21.02 -21.38
CA SER A 279 5.97 19.97 -21.42
C SER A 279 5.48 18.75 -22.20
N ARG A 280 6.37 18.12 -22.96
CA ARG A 280 6.14 16.75 -23.44
C ARG A 280 6.39 15.78 -22.27
N ILE A 281 5.41 14.97 -21.94
CA ILE A 281 5.48 14.02 -20.82
C ILE A 281 5.45 12.59 -21.35
N LEU A 282 6.48 11.82 -21.07
CA LEU A 282 6.54 10.39 -21.36
C LEU A 282 6.31 9.63 -20.06
N ALA A 283 5.24 8.80 -20.00
CA ALA A 283 4.89 8.01 -18.85
C ALA A 283 5.05 6.52 -19.15
N SER A 284 5.65 5.77 -18.21
CA SER A 284 5.88 4.34 -18.35
C SER A 284 5.64 3.60 -17.03
N ASP A 285 5.24 2.34 -17.14
CA ASP A 285 5.21 1.38 -16.02
C ASP A 285 5.50 -0.03 -16.54
N PRO A 286 6.32 -0.85 -15.87
CA PRO A 286 6.66 -2.20 -16.33
C PRO A 286 5.49 -3.18 -16.35
N HIS A 287 4.39 -2.86 -15.67
CA HIS A 287 3.22 -3.74 -15.56
C HIS A 287 2.18 -3.44 -16.64
N ASP A 288 1.93 -4.39 -17.57
CA ASP A 288 1.01 -4.25 -18.72
C ASP A 288 -0.38 -3.71 -18.33
N GLY A 289 -0.97 -4.24 -17.26
CA GLY A 289 -2.29 -3.80 -16.80
C GLY A 289 -2.32 -2.34 -16.34
N ARG A 290 -1.22 -1.82 -15.78
CA ARG A 290 -1.11 -0.41 -15.41
C ARG A 290 -0.89 0.47 -16.64
N ARG A 291 -0.08 0.01 -17.59
CA ARG A 291 0.06 0.73 -18.89
C ARG A 291 -1.26 0.81 -19.64
N ALA A 292 -2.06 -0.24 -19.64
CA ALA A 292 -3.41 -0.19 -20.22
C ALA A 292 -4.31 0.86 -19.52
N GLU A 293 -4.22 0.98 -18.18
CA GLU A 293 -4.92 2.04 -17.44
C GLU A 293 -4.35 3.43 -17.76
N LEU A 294 -3.03 3.57 -18.01
CA LEU A 294 -2.42 4.83 -18.48
C LEU A 294 -2.93 5.22 -19.87
N HIS A 295 -2.99 4.29 -20.81
CA HIS A 295 -3.58 4.53 -22.14
C HIS A 295 -5.04 4.99 -22.02
N GLU A 296 -5.88 4.30 -21.23
CA GLU A 296 -7.27 4.70 -20.99
C GLU A 296 -7.36 6.13 -20.44
N ALA A 297 -6.41 6.53 -19.58
CA ALA A 297 -6.42 7.85 -18.94
C ALA A 297 -5.87 8.97 -19.82
N PHE A 298 -4.91 8.71 -20.72
CA PHE A 298 -4.12 9.76 -21.35
C PHE A 298 -4.09 9.74 -22.89
N ASP A 299 -4.64 8.73 -23.61
CA ASP A 299 -4.62 8.70 -25.09
C ASP A 299 -5.29 9.92 -25.74
N HIS A 300 -6.11 10.67 -24.98
CA HIS A 300 -6.76 11.90 -25.43
C HIS A 300 -6.00 13.19 -25.01
N VAL A 301 -4.85 13.07 -24.33
CA VAL A 301 -4.06 14.20 -23.82
C VAL A 301 -2.83 14.39 -24.70
N GLU A 302 -2.82 15.45 -25.53
CA GLU A 302 -1.84 15.67 -26.60
C GLU A 302 -0.37 15.68 -26.15
N ASN A 303 -0.09 16.19 -24.95
CA ASN A 303 1.28 16.31 -24.44
C ASN A 303 1.72 15.16 -23.53
N VAL A 304 0.92 14.09 -23.39
CA VAL A 304 1.27 12.88 -22.62
C VAL A 304 1.34 11.68 -23.55
N GLU A 305 2.48 11.04 -23.58
CA GLU A 305 2.78 9.85 -24.36
C GLU A 305 3.04 8.65 -23.43
N ILE A 306 2.35 7.54 -23.68
CA ILE A 306 2.58 6.31 -22.92
C ILE A 306 3.63 5.47 -23.66
N VAL A 307 4.75 5.21 -22.98
CA VAL A 307 5.94 4.57 -23.55
C VAL A 307 6.14 3.18 -22.95
N GLU A 308 6.48 2.21 -23.79
CA GLU A 308 6.92 0.89 -23.33
C GLU A 308 8.19 1.02 -22.48
N PRO A 309 8.37 0.18 -21.43
CA PRO A 309 9.60 0.17 -20.65
C PRO A 309 10.84 0.05 -21.53
N ARG A 310 11.87 0.85 -21.25
CA ARG A 310 13.14 0.89 -21.99
C ARG A 310 13.07 1.41 -23.44
N ARG A 311 11.92 1.92 -23.90
CA ARG A 311 11.77 2.55 -25.24
C ARG A 311 11.85 4.07 -25.18
N PHE A 312 12.88 4.60 -24.53
CA PHE A 312 13.12 6.03 -24.37
C PHE A 312 14.21 6.57 -25.30
N GLY A 313 14.58 5.85 -26.37
CA GLY A 313 15.75 6.15 -27.19
C GLY A 313 15.75 7.52 -27.86
N ASP A 314 14.58 8.09 -28.20
CA ASP A 314 14.43 9.41 -28.81
C ASP A 314 14.62 10.58 -27.83
N VAL A 315 14.54 10.30 -26.51
CA VAL A 315 14.73 11.29 -25.44
C VAL A 315 16.00 11.06 -24.62
N LEU A 316 16.88 10.13 -25.05
CA LEU A 316 18.15 9.89 -24.40
C LEU A 316 19.00 11.19 -24.36
N GLY A 317 19.43 11.60 -23.16
CA GLY A 317 20.18 12.82 -22.93
C GLY A 317 19.41 14.13 -23.16
N LYS A 318 18.05 14.09 -23.20
CA LYS A 318 17.21 15.27 -23.49
C LYS A 318 16.18 15.58 -22.40
N VAL A 319 16.07 14.74 -21.36
CA VAL A 319 15.05 14.89 -20.32
C VAL A 319 15.46 15.97 -19.34
N ASP A 320 14.55 16.92 -19.10
CA ASP A 320 14.71 18.03 -18.15
C ASP A 320 14.32 17.66 -16.73
N LEU A 321 13.28 16.82 -16.61
CA LEU A 321 12.74 16.37 -15.33
C LEU A 321 12.44 14.87 -15.39
N LEU A 322 13.17 14.10 -14.60
CA LEU A 322 12.93 12.67 -14.39
C LEU A 322 12.17 12.48 -13.08
N VAL A 323 11.03 11.81 -13.14
CA VAL A 323 10.20 11.50 -11.97
C VAL A 323 10.32 10.01 -11.65
N LEU A 324 10.79 9.71 -10.45
CA LEU A 324 11.03 8.38 -9.92
C LEU A 324 10.19 8.15 -8.67
N ASP A 325 8.87 7.86 -8.85
CA ASP A 325 7.99 7.34 -7.79
C ASP A 325 8.22 5.83 -7.66
N VAL A 326 9.34 5.47 -7.05
CA VAL A 326 9.87 4.11 -7.12
C VAL A 326 9.06 3.10 -6.28
N PRO A 327 9.02 1.80 -6.70
CA PRO A 327 8.45 0.75 -5.87
C PRO A 327 9.13 0.70 -4.50
N CYS A 328 8.35 0.67 -3.42
CA CYS A 328 8.85 0.71 -2.06
C CYS A 328 8.05 -0.20 -1.10
N SER A 329 8.45 -0.24 0.17
CA SER A 329 7.80 -1.05 1.21
C SER A 329 6.35 -0.62 1.50
N ASN A 330 5.94 0.58 1.13
CA ASN A 330 4.66 1.21 1.47
C ASN A 330 4.44 1.42 2.98
N SER A 331 5.49 1.46 3.80
CA SER A 331 5.37 1.54 5.26
C SER A 331 4.76 2.86 5.75
N GLY A 332 4.74 3.91 4.92
CA GLY A 332 4.10 5.19 5.23
C GLY A 332 2.60 5.27 4.91
N VAL A 333 2.05 4.29 4.17
CA VAL A 333 0.66 4.32 3.67
C VAL A 333 -0.13 3.06 4.05
N LEU A 334 0.21 2.42 5.15
CA LEU A 334 -0.40 1.15 5.58
C LEU A 334 -1.92 1.21 5.81
N PRO A 335 -2.54 2.31 6.25
CA PRO A 335 -3.99 2.42 6.26
C PRO A 335 -4.62 2.26 4.87
N ARG A 336 -3.99 2.80 3.82
CA ARG A 336 -4.45 2.68 2.42
C ARG A 336 -4.02 1.37 1.76
N ARG A 337 -2.88 0.80 2.18
CA ARG A 337 -2.24 -0.40 1.63
C ARG A 337 -2.18 -1.51 2.66
N SER A 338 -3.32 -1.87 3.24
CA SER A 338 -3.45 -2.80 4.36
C SER A 338 -2.71 -4.13 4.13
N GLN A 339 -2.64 -4.62 2.88
CA GLN A 339 -1.92 -5.84 2.53
C GLN A 339 -0.39 -5.73 2.71
N ALA A 340 0.17 -4.51 2.74
CA ALA A 340 1.61 -4.31 2.90
C ALA A 340 2.09 -4.55 4.35
N ARG A 341 1.19 -4.47 5.34
CA ARG A 341 1.46 -4.60 6.79
C ARG A 341 2.24 -5.86 7.18
N TYR A 342 2.06 -6.94 6.43
CA TYR A 342 2.56 -8.27 6.80
C TYR A 342 3.75 -8.71 5.95
N ARG A 343 4.04 -7.97 4.86
CA ARG A 343 5.08 -8.32 3.88
C ARG A 343 6.46 -7.82 4.25
N PHE A 344 6.53 -6.88 5.18
CA PHE A 344 7.79 -6.26 5.55
C PHE A 344 8.71 -7.29 6.24
N ASN A 345 9.91 -7.42 5.73
CA ASN A 345 11.04 -8.07 6.37
C ASN A 345 12.34 -7.52 5.79
N THR A 346 13.45 -7.78 6.46
CA THR A 346 14.78 -7.25 6.10
C THR A 346 15.22 -7.64 4.68
N GLU A 347 14.97 -8.88 4.25
CA GLU A 347 15.38 -9.36 2.93
C GLU A 347 14.57 -8.68 1.82
N ARG A 348 13.28 -8.49 2.03
CA ARG A 348 12.41 -7.77 1.10
C ARG A 348 12.80 -6.30 1.00
N LEU A 349 13.13 -5.66 2.13
CA LEU A 349 13.63 -4.29 2.14
C LEU A 349 14.93 -4.18 1.33
N LYS A 350 15.90 -5.08 1.53
CA LYS A 350 17.13 -5.12 0.72
C LYS A 350 16.85 -5.28 -0.77
N SER A 351 15.91 -6.17 -1.14
CA SER A 351 15.52 -6.38 -2.53
C SER A 351 14.88 -5.13 -3.16
N LEU A 352 14.03 -4.41 -2.40
CA LEU A 352 13.45 -3.14 -2.85
C LEU A 352 14.50 -2.06 -3.03
N VAL A 353 15.43 -1.93 -2.08
CA VAL A 353 16.57 -1.00 -2.18
C VAL A 353 17.44 -1.29 -3.42
N ALA A 354 17.70 -2.56 -3.71
CA ALA A 354 18.43 -2.95 -4.91
C ALA A 354 17.66 -2.61 -6.20
N LEU A 355 16.36 -2.91 -6.24
CA LEU A 355 15.49 -2.57 -7.37
C LEU A 355 15.45 -1.05 -7.61
N GLN A 356 15.35 -0.24 -6.56
CA GLN A 356 15.36 1.22 -6.64
C GLN A 356 16.67 1.72 -7.27
N LYS A 357 17.81 1.14 -6.88
CA LYS A 357 19.12 1.47 -7.51
C LYS A 357 19.14 1.14 -8.99
N THR A 358 18.66 -0.03 -9.36
CA THR A 358 18.56 -0.43 -10.78
C THR A 358 17.70 0.54 -11.58
N ILE A 359 16.53 0.95 -11.02
CA ILE A 359 15.65 1.94 -11.67
C ILE A 359 16.38 3.27 -11.88
N VAL A 360 17.10 3.75 -10.88
CA VAL A 360 17.89 4.98 -10.99
C VAL A 360 18.98 4.82 -12.06
N GLU A 361 19.76 3.74 -12.03
CA GLU A 361 20.83 3.48 -13.01
C GLU A 361 20.30 3.37 -14.45
N GLU A 362 19.15 2.73 -14.66
CA GLU A 362 18.51 2.61 -15.98
C GLU A 362 17.93 3.94 -16.49
N SER A 363 17.50 4.83 -15.62
CA SER A 363 16.78 6.06 -15.99
C SER A 363 17.64 7.32 -16.09
N LEU A 364 18.73 7.40 -15.34
CA LEU A 364 19.60 8.60 -15.33
C LEU A 364 20.25 8.95 -16.68
N PRO A 365 20.59 7.98 -17.58
CA PRO A 365 21.08 8.32 -18.92
C PRO A 365 20.11 9.12 -19.78
N LEU A 366 18.83 9.19 -19.42
CA LEU A 366 17.82 10.01 -20.10
C LEU A 366 18.03 11.51 -19.88
N LEU A 367 18.67 11.87 -18.75
CA LEU A 367 18.81 13.26 -18.33
C LEU A 367 19.81 14.03 -19.20
N ARG A 368 19.40 15.25 -19.58
CA ARG A 368 20.34 16.23 -20.09
C ARG A 368 21.15 16.86 -18.96
N GLU A 369 22.15 17.62 -19.33
CA GLU A 369 22.93 18.48 -18.46
C GLU A 369 22.03 19.51 -17.72
N GLY A 370 22.22 19.70 -16.40
CA GLY A 370 21.43 20.60 -15.58
C GLY A 370 19.97 20.16 -15.33
N ALA A 371 19.64 18.92 -15.68
CA ALA A 371 18.31 18.37 -15.45
C ALA A 371 18.02 18.09 -13.97
N HIS A 372 16.75 17.85 -13.66
CA HIS A 372 16.29 17.55 -12.32
C HIS A 372 15.76 16.13 -12.19
N VAL A 373 15.90 15.57 -10.99
CA VAL A 373 15.32 14.28 -10.61
C VAL A 373 14.39 14.49 -9.42
N LEU A 374 13.13 14.12 -9.55
CA LEU A 374 12.20 13.99 -8.43
C LEU A 374 12.21 12.52 -7.99
N TYR A 375 12.84 12.22 -6.87
CA TYR A 375 12.81 10.91 -6.22
C TYR A 375 11.74 10.90 -5.14
N ALA A 376 10.82 9.92 -5.16
CA ALA A 376 9.73 9.83 -4.20
C ALA A 376 9.44 8.38 -3.79
N THR A 377 9.04 8.20 -2.53
CA THR A 377 8.54 6.94 -1.98
C THR A 377 7.38 7.18 -1.02
N CYS A 378 6.52 6.18 -0.85
CA CYS A 378 5.56 6.13 0.25
C CYS A 378 6.06 5.28 1.43
N SER A 379 7.38 5.32 1.69
CA SER A 379 8.07 4.57 2.73
C SER A 379 8.53 5.46 3.88
N LEU A 380 8.59 4.89 5.09
CA LEU A 380 9.23 5.50 6.27
C LEU A 380 10.65 4.96 6.49
N GLU A 381 11.11 4.04 5.64
CA GLU A 381 12.38 3.36 5.83
C GLU A 381 13.54 4.22 5.28
N LYS A 382 14.46 4.64 6.15
CA LYS A 382 15.64 5.42 5.76
C LYS A 382 16.47 4.76 4.65
N ALA A 383 16.42 3.41 4.56
CA ALA A 383 17.13 2.67 3.53
C ALA A 383 16.57 2.92 2.12
N GLU A 384 15.29 3.21 2.00
CA GLU A 384 14.58 3.53 0.75
C GLU A 384 14.54 5.04 0.47
N ASN A 385 14.87 5.88 1.45
CA ASN A 385 14.72 7.33 1.44
C ASN A 385 16.09 8.03 1.42
N GLU A 386 16.52 8.57 2.56
CA GLU A 386 17.73 9.37 2.69
C GLU A 386 18.98 8.62 2.21
N LYS A 387 19.09 7.31 2.52
CA LYS A 387 20.25 6.50 2.09
C LYS A 387 20.28 6.27 0.58
N GLN A 388 19.12 6.23 -0.09
CA GLN A 388 19.07 6.19 -1.55
C GLN A 388 19.49 7.53 -2.15
N VAL A 389 19.01 8.65 -1.60
CA VAL A 389 19.41 9.99 -2.04
C VAL A 389 20.92 10.18 -1.84
N ASP A 390 21.47 9.81 -0.68
CA ASP A 390 22.92 9.85 -0.41
C ASP A 390 23.72 8.97 -1.39
N TRP A 391 23.15 7.86 -1.82
CA TRP A 391 23.79 7.01 -2.83
C TRP A 391 23.71 7.65 -4.23
N ILE A 392 22.56 8.23 -4.61
CA ILE A 392 22.38 8.93 -5.88
C ILE A 392 23.36 10.10 -5.99
N THR A 393 23.43 10.96 -4.96
CA THR A 393 24.32 12.14 -4.97
C THR A 393 25.78 11.76 -5.14
N ARG A 394 26.25 10.72 -4.40
CA ARG A 394 27.65 10.26 -4.51
C ARG A 394 27.96 9.55 -5.82
N ARG A 395 27.02 8.79 -6.35
CA ARG A 395 27.24 7.94 -7.54
C ARG A 395 27.17 8.72 -8.85
N PHE A 396 26.34 9.77 -8.90
CA PHE A 396 26.01 10.49 -10.12
C PHE A 396 26.32 12.00 -10.05
N ASP A 397 27.07 12.41 -9.05
CA ASP A 397 27.48 13.81 -8.83
C ASP A 397 26.28 14.77 -8.86
N ALA A 398 25.21 14.39 -8.15
CA ALA A 398 23.99 15.16 -8.05
C ALA A 398 23.92 15.92 -6.71
N GLU A 399 23.26 17.06 -6.71
CA GLU A 399 23.02 17.86 -5.53
C GLU A 399 21.55 17.83 -5.10
N VAL A 400 21.30 17.83 -3.79
CA VAL A 400 19.95 17.91 -3.24
C VAL A 400 19.49 19.36 -3.22
N VAL A 401 18.51 19.69 -4.05
CA VAL A 401 17.85 21.01 -4.06
C VAL A 401 16.90 21.12 -2.87
N ARG A 402 16.11 20.08 -2.62
CA ARG A 402 15.18 20.00 -1.49
C ARG A 402 14.84 18.55 -1.19
N SER A 403 14.77 18.18 0.09
CA SER A 403 14.25 16.89 0.50
C SER A 403 13.36 17.01 1.73
N ARG A 404 12.44 16.07 1.89
CA ARG A 404 11.54 16.01 3.03
C ARG A 404 11.11 14.58 3.33
N ALA A 405 11.34 14.14 4.56
CA ALA A 405 10.67 13.00 5.15
C ALA A 405 9.39 13.48 5.83
N ILE A 406 8.30 12.75 5.65
CA ILE A 406 6.99 13.09 6.20
C ILE A 406 6.56 11.94 7.09
N GLU A 407 6.42 12.22 8.39
CA GLU A 407 5.82 11.28 9.34
C GLU A 407 4.31 11.24 9.16
N PRO A 408 3.69 10.05 9.31
CA PRO A 408 2.24 9.93 9.27
C PRO A 408 1.61 10.62 10.47
N ALA A 409 0.43 11.21 10.27
CA ALA A 409 -0.34 11.90 11.29
C ALA A 409 -1.82 11.53 11.23
N GLY A 410 -2.54 11.82 12.31
CA GLY A 410 -3.95 11.43 12.51
C GLY A 410 -4.04 10.05 13.18
N LEU A 411 -4.61 10.02 14.38
CA LEU A 411 -4.81 8.83 15.20
C LEU A 411 -6.26 8.33 15.07
N PRO A 412 -6.57 7.10 15.52
CA PRO A 412 -7.94 6.62 15.56
C PRO A 412 -8.88 7.58 16.29
N GLY A 413 -9.95 7.99 15.63
CA GLY A 413 -10.95 8.92 16.17
C GLY A 413 -10.63 10.41 15.98
N ASP A 414 -9.48 10.77 15.42
CA ASP A 414 -9.18 12.16 15.05
C ASP A 414 -10.02 12.60 13.84
N GLU A 415 -10.14 13.92 13.67
CA GLU A 415 -10.80 14.49 12.50
C GLU A 415 -10.09 14.09 11.20
N PRO A 416 -10.81 13.66 10.15
CA PRO A 416 -10.20 13.20 8.91
C PRO A 416 -9.26 14.22 8.23
N SER A 417 -9.45 15.52 8.51
CA SER A 417 -8.60 16.60 7.99
C SER A 417 -7.19 16.61 8.59
N THR A 418 -7.00 16.00 9.77
CA THR A 418 -5.68 15.88 10.44
C THR A 418 -4.86 14.72 9.89
N TYR A 419 -5.50 13.81 9.16
CA TYR A 419 -4.84 12.63 8.60
C TYR A 419 -3.81 13.01 7.53
N THR A 420 -2.63 12.45 7.64
CA THR A 420 -1.57 12.57 6.64
C THR A 420 -0.85 11.23 6.52
N ASP A 421 -0.68 10.74 5.32
CA ASP A 421 0.17 9.59 5.05
C ASP A 421 1.64 9.94 5.33
N GLY A 422 2.46 8.91 5.56
CA GLY A 422 3.91 9.08 5.60
C GLY A 422 4.53 8.89 4.21
N GLY A 423 5.74 9.41 4.05
CA GLY A 423 6.49 9.24 2.81
C GLY A 423 7.75 10.10 2.75
N PHE A 424 8.39 10.05 1.60
CA PHE A 424 9.61 10.81 1.37
C PHE A 424 9.66 11.34 -0.07
N HIS A 425 10.21 12.53 -0.23
CA HIS A 425 10.53 13.05 -1.56
C HIS A 425 11.78 13.93 -1.52
N ALA A 426 12.54 13.90 -2.61
CA ALA A 426 13.70 14.72 -2.84
C ALA A 426 13.72 15.21 -4.30
N LEU A 427 13.99 16.49 -4.47
CA LEU A 427 14.34 17.09 -5.76
C LEU A 427 15.86 17.25 -5.81
N LEU A 428 16.47 16.65 -6.80
CA LEU A 428 17.90 16.73 -7.05
C LEU A 428 18.16 17.43 -8.38
N THR A 429 19.34 18.03 -8.53
CA THR A 429 19.85 18.52 -9.79
C THR A 429 21.17 17.86 -10.10
N ARG A 430 21.44 17.66 -11.40
CA ARG A 430 22.71 17.13 -11.87
C ARG A 430 23.54 18.30 -12.39
N ASP A 431 24.63 18.60 -11.71
CA ASP A 431 25.59 19.59 -12.22
C ASP A 431 26.48 18.94 -13.27
N SER A 432 26.61 19.62 -14.38
CA SER A 432 27.30 19.16 -15.60
C SER A 432 28.82 19.22 -15.55
N ALA A 433 29.36 19.95 -14.59
CA ALA A 433 30.81 20.28 -14.64
C ALA A 433 31.74 19.11 -14.33
N ARG A 434 31.21 17.91 -13.98
CA ARG A 434 32.03 16.82 -13.41
C ARG A 434 31.82 15.42 -13.97
N LEU A 435 31.22 15.24 -15.14
CA LEU A 435 31.23 13.92 -15.81
C LEU A 435 32.64 13.57 -16.23
N ARG A 436 33.29 12.70 -15.49
CA ARG A 436 34.55 12.07 -15.95
C ARG A 436 34.20 10.98 -16.97
N ASP A 437 34.87 10.99 -18.10
CA ASP A 437 34.73 10.09 -19.26
C ASP A 437 34.87 8.57 -18.92
N ASP A 438 35.23 8.21 -17.70
CA ASP A 438 35.61 6.85 -17.32
C ASP A 438 34.47 5.92 -16.91
N ASP A 439 33.23 6.39 -16.76
CA ASP A 439 32.13 5.60 -16.15
C ASP A 439 31.16 4.97 -17.18
N PHE A 440 31.36 5.13 -18.48
CA PHE A 440 30.45 4.58 -19.52
C PHE A 440 31.09 3.41 -20.34
N SER A 441 31.67 2.43 -19.68
CA SER A 441 31.88 1.12 -20.31
C SER A 441 30.57 0.29 -20.15
N LEU A 442 29.65 0.50 -21.05
CA LEU A 442 28.52 -0.42 -21.28
C LEU A 442 29.12 -1.77 -21.70
N HIS A 443 28.90 -2.79 -20.90
CA HIS A 443 29.16 -4.17 -21.28
C HIS A 443 28.25 -4.54 -22.46
N SER A 444 28.75 -4.34 -23.66
CA SER A 444 28.28 -5.00 -24.88
C SER A 444 28.73 -6.45 -24.84
N ASN A 445 28.04 -7.32 -24.18
CA ASN A 445 28.15 -8.75 -24.39
C ASN A 445 27.31 -9.12 -25.62
N GLU A 446 27.87 -8.99 -26.78
CA GLU A 446 27.46 -9.76 -27.95
C GLU A 446 27.87 -11.22 -27.74
N SER A 447 26.89 -12.04 -27.43
CA SER A 447 27.02 -13.49 -27.44
C SER A 447 27.05 -13.95 -28.91
N ASN A 448 28.26 -14.11 -29.45
CA ASN A 448 28.49 -14.85 -30.68
C ASN A 448 28.30 -16.35 -30.38
N SER A 449 27.17 -16.89 -30.69
CA SER A 449 26.93 -18.33 -30.74
C SER A 449 27.28 -18.82 -32.15
N SER A 450 28.56 -19.22 -32.36
CA SER A 450 28.95 -20.06 -33.48
C SER A 450 28.61 -21.51 -33.11
N HIS A 451 27.62 -22.05 -33.78
CA HIS A 451 27.39 -23.49 -33.89
C HIS A 451 28.54 -24.11 -34.71
N GLU A 452 29.39 -24.86 -34.10
CA GLU A 452 30.18 -25.90 -34.81
C GLU A 452 29.66 -27.28 -34.41
N ASN A 453 29.24 -27.98 -35.45
CA ASN A 453 28.79 -29.35 -35.50
C ASN A 453 30.03 -30.29 -35.57
N PRO A 454 30.19 -31.31 -34.76
CA PRO A 454 31.21 -32.35 -35.02
C PRO A 454 30.53 -33.59 -35.59
N GLU A 455 30.62 -33.72 -36.91
CA GLU A 455 30.55 -35.05 -37.54
C GLU A 455 31.94 -35.52 -37.93
N ASN A 456 32.18 -36.76 -37.59
CA ASN A 456 33.15 -37.73 -38.17
C ASN A 456 34.65 -37.59 -37.91
N SER A 457 35.25 -38.55 -37.19
CA SER A 457 35.84 -39.72 -37.90
C SER A 457 36.45 -40.72 -36.92
N LYS A 458 36.26 -41.93 -37.33
CA LYS A 458 36.84 -43.19 -36.83
C LYS A 458 38.40 -43.17 -36.89
N ALA A 459 39.01 -43.72 -35.87
CA ALA A 459 39.96 -44.82 -35.92
C ALA A 459 40.29 -45.24 -34.48
#